data_effa72bf59f757d6ac4fef7f39170252
#
_entry.id   effa72bf59f757d6ac4fef7f39170252
#
_cell.length_a   1.000
_cell.length_b   1.000
_cell.length_c   1.000
_cell.angle_alpha   90.00
_cell.angle_beta   90.00
_cell.angle_gamma   90.00
#
_symmetry.space_group_name_H-M   'P 1'
#
loop_
_entity.id
_entity.type
_entity.pdbx_description
1 polymer ?
#
loop_
_entity_poly.entity_id
_entity_poly.type
_entity_poly.pdbx_seq_one_letter_code
_entity_poly.pdbx_strand_id
1 'polypeptide(L)'
;MSGKRVLALYALLVGCFAVVLCRLYWLCSNPLYAARAAAQSVVTLNFPARRGNFYDHRGRLLTGLSSRWMALCVPGEESYATLFSYTDAAGQVELYRRRNAAVPFLLEVERDVSALGVTCWPVARRYGAAPLAVQLVGYLDGEGRGAAGLEAALDAELSGSGQADSLTCIINAQGRLRSTPERTPADSGAVGVRLTLSRDIQQVVEAVAAQTMEQ
;
A
#
# COMPACT_ATOMS: atom_id res chain seq x y z
N MET A 1 14.31 57.15 -32.86
CA MET A 1 13.30 56.17 -33.31
C MET A 1 11.97 56.91 -33.42
N SER A 2 11.24 56.80 -34.57
CA SER A 2 9.96 57.51 -34.74
C SER A 2 8.91 56.94 -33.78
N GLY A 3 8.20 57.81 -33.02
CA GLY A 3 7.18 57.40 -32.05
C GLY A 3 6.13 56.42 -32.60
N LYS A 4 5.86 56.49 -33.90
CA LYS A 4 5.00 55.53 -34.63
C LYS A 4 5.52 54.08 -34.59
N ARG A 5 6.85 53.89 -34.65
CA ARG A 5 7.45 52.53 -34.63
C ARG A 5 7.39 51.96 -33.19
N VAL A 6 7.54 52.78 -32.18
CA VAL A 6 7.41 52.38 -30.76
C VAL A 6 5.97 51.97 -30.46
N LEU A 7 5.00 52.77 -30.93
CA LEU A 7 3.57 52.50 -30.76
C LEU A 7 3.15 51.17 -31.50
N ALA A 8 3.69 50.94 -32.70
CA ALA A 8 3.43 49.70 -33.43
C ALA A 8 4.00 48.48 -32.75
N LEU A 9 5.21 48.56 -32.17
CA LEU A 9 5.82 47.48 -31.37
C LEU A 9 5.02 47.20 -30.09
N TYR A 10 4.55 48.25 -29.42
CA TYR A 10 3.71 48.09 -28.23
C TYR A 10 2.36 47.44 -28.58
N ALA A 11 1.70 47.88 -29.63
CA ALA A 11 0.44 47.26 -30.10
C ALA A 11 0.62 45.77 -30.46
N LEU A 12 1.74 45.44 -31.16
CA LEU A 12 2.09 44.04 -31.45
C LEU A 12 2.25 43.21 -30.19
N LEU A 13 2.99 43.72 -29.21
CA LEU A 13 3.25 43.04 -27.93
C LEU A 13 1.96 42.80 -27.15
N VAL A 14 1.08 43.80 -27.05
CA VAL A 14 -0.24 43.67 -26.42
C VAL A 14 -1.11 42.66 -27.16
N GLY A 15 -1.08 42.67 -28.51
CA GLY A 15 -1.79 41.69 -29.33
C GLY A 15 -1.32 40.26 -29.08
N CYS A 16 0.01 40.04 -29.05
CA CYS A 16 0.57 38.74 -28.72
C CYS A 16 0.18 38.28 -27.29
N PHE A 17 0.20 39.20 -26.34
CA PHE A 17 -0.19 38.87 -24.95
C PHE A 17 -1.68 38.52 -24.86
N ALA A 18 -2.55 39.26 -25.58
CA ALA A 18 -3.97 38.95 -25.63
C ALA A 18 -4.25 37.54 -26.23
N VAL A 19 -3.51 37.15 -27.28
CA VAL A 19 -3.61 35.80 -27.86
C VAL A 19 -3.21 34.72 -26.86
N VAL A 20 -2.13 34.96 -26.11
CA VAL A 20 -1.68 34.01 -25.04
C VAL A 20 -2.74 33.91 -23.96
N LEU A 21 -3.32 35.01 -23.50
CA LEU A 21 -4.39 34.99 -22.52
C LEU A 21 -5.64 34.26 -22.98
N CYS A 22 -6.08 34.51 -24.23
CA CYS A 22 -7.22 33.80 -24.83
C CYS A 22 -6.95 32.30 -24.90
N ARG A 23 -5.73 31.90 -25.28
CA ARG A 23 -5.36 30.50 -25.36
C ARG A 23 -5.32 29.84 -23.96
N LEU A 24 -4.76 30.53 -22.97
CA LEU A 24 -4.77 30.07 -21.55
C LEU A 24 -6.21 29.92 -21.06
N TYR A 25 -7.06 30.90 -21.26
CA TYR A 25 -8.47 30.84 -20.91
C TYR A 25 -9.17 29.64 -21.56
N TRP A 26 -8.96 29.42 -22.83
CA TRP A 26 -9.53 28.30 -23.59
C TRP A 26 -9.03 26.94 -23.00
N LEU A 27 -7.73 26.84 -22.72
CA LEU A 27 -7.18 25.61 -22.11
C LEU A 27 -7.78 25.34 -20.71
N CYS A 28 -7.87 26.36 -19.87
CA CYS A 28 -8.42 26.23 -18.51
C CYS A 28 -9.93 25.95 -18.50
N SER A 29 -10.66 26.45 -19.50
CA SER A 29 -12.13 26.27 -19.62
C SER A 29 -12.52 24.97 -20.30
N ASN A 30 -11.57 24.24 -20.90
CA ASN A 30 -11.88 23.02 -21.64
C ASN A 30 -12.01 21.81 -20.70
N PRO A 31 -13.21 21.19 -20.59
CA PRO A 31 -13.45 20.08 -19.65
C PRO A 31 -12.59 18.85 -19.93
N LEU A 32 -12.16 18.63 -21.16
CA LEU A 32 -11.30 17.50 -21.53
C LEU A 32 -9.91 17.58 -20.86
N TYR A 33 -9.34 18.79 -20.79
CA TYR A 33 -8.04 18.97 -20.11
C TYR A 33 -8.17 18.88 -18.59
N ALA A 34 -9.27 19.40 -18.04
CA ALA A 34 -9.58 19.27 -16.62
C ALA A 34 -9.77 17.79 -16.21
N ALA A 35 -10.51 17.01 -17.02
CA ALA A 35 -10.71 15.58 -16.80
C ALA A 35 -9.39 14.79 -16.90
N ARG A 36 -8.54 15.10 -17.90
CA ARG A 36 -7.21 14.46 -18.02
C ARG A 36 -6.29 14.79 -16.85
N ALA A 37 -6.26 16.05 -16.44
CA ALA A 37 -5.47 16.46 -15.26
C ALA A 37 -5.97 15.79 -13.98
N ALA A 38 -7.28 15.67 -13.79
CA ALA A 38 -7.88 14.94 -12.67
C ALA A 38 -7.50 13.46 -12.72
N ALA A 39 -7.58 12.80 -13.86
CA ALA A 39 -7.21 11.40 -14.03
C ALA A 39 -5.71 11.16 -13.75
N GLN A 40 -4.83 12.07 -14.14
CA GLN A 40 -3.39 12.00 -13.87
C GLN A 40 -3.04 12.28 -12.40
N SER A 41 -3.91 12.92 -11.64
CA SER A 41 -3.70 13.21 -10.22
C SER A 41 -4.14 12.09 -9.28
N VAL A 42 -4.82 11.06 -9.80
CA VAL A 42 -5.30 9.92 -9.00
C VAL A 42 -4.27 8.80 -9.05
N VAL A 43 -3.80 8.39 -7.89
CA VAL A 43 -2.92 7.23 -7.72
C VAL A 43 -3.65 6.19 -6.88
N THR A 44 -3.78 4.97 -7.40
CA THR A 44 -4.34 3.84 -6.68
C THR A 44 -3.23 2.92 -6.22
N LEU A 45 -3.19 2.66 -4.93
CA LEU A 45 -2.25 1.75 -4.27
C LEU A 45 -3.04 0.55 -3.74
N ASN A 46 -2.50 -0.64 -3.88
CA ASN A 46 -3.13 -1.84 -3.37
C ASN A 46 -2.46 -2.29 -2.07
N PHE A 47 -3.26 -2.63 -1.07
CA PHE A 47 -2.79 -3.36 0.10
C PHE A 47 -2.47 -4.81 -0.27
N PRO A 48 -1.75 -5.56 0.59
CA PRO A 48 -1.68 -7.01 0.44
C PRO A 48 -3.07 -7.63 0.38
N ALA A 49 -3.28 -8.56 -0.54
CA ALA A 49 -4.56 -9.23 -0.69
C ALA A 49 -4.97 -9.91 0.62
N ARG A 50 -6.26 -9.85 0.92
CA ARG A 50 -6.82 -10.55 2.07
C ARG A 50 -6.86 -12.04 1.79
N ARG A 51 -6.52 -12.83 2.81
CA ARG A 51 -6.54 -14.28 2.74
C ARG A 51 -7.28 -14.84 3.95
N GLY A 52 -8.12 -15.82 3.75
CA GLY A 52 -8.86 -16.52 4.80
C GLY A 52 -7.90 -17.16 5.81
N ASN A 53 -8.25 -17.14 7.09
CA ASN A 53 -7.42 -17.69 8.16
C ASN A 53 -7.75 -19.16 8.44
N PHE A 54 -6.77 -19.88 8.98
CA PHE A 54 -7.01 -21.16 9.61
C PHE A 54 -7.43 -20.98 11.07
N TYR A 55 -8.39 -21.76 11.48
CA TYR A 55 -8.93 -21.79 12.85
C TYR A 55 -8.78 -23.19 13.44
N ASP A 56 -8.63 -23.28 14.75
CA ASP A 56 -8.67 -24.56 15.45
C ASP A 56 -10.10 -25.11 15.58
N HIS A 57 -10.26 -26.30 16.17
CA HIS A 57 -11.55 -26.95 16.36
C HIS A 57 -12.53 -26.10 17.21
N ARG A 58 -12.05 -25.15 18.00
CA ARG A 58 -12.83 -24.21 18.81
C ARG A 58 -13.05 -22.86 18.14
N GLY A 59 -12.61 -22.67 16.89
CA GLY A 59 -12.74 -21.41 16.16
C GLY A 59 -11.71 -20.33 16.53
N ARG A 60 -10.62 -20.69 17.24
CA ARG A 60 -9.53 -19.76 17.55
C ARG A 60 -8.54 -19.72 16.39
N LEU A 61 -8.02 -18.54 16.12
CA LEU A 61 -7.05 -18.32 15.02
C LEU A 61 -5.77 -19.15 15.21
N LEU A 62 -5.33 -19.80 14.14
CA LEU A 62 -4.01 -20.42 13.98
C LEU A 62 -3.08 -19.56 13.12
N THR A 63 -3.64 -18.82 12.16
CA THR A 63 -2.93 -17.85 11.32
C THR A 63 -3.53 -16.44 11.47
N GLY A 64 -2.82 -15.39 11.07
CA GLY A 64 -3.30 -14.02 11.19
C GLY A 64 -3.36 -13.49 12.62
N LEU A 65 -2.55 -14.04 13.53
CA LEU A 65 -2.53 -13.70 14.95
C LEU A 65 -1.84 -12.36 15.24
N SER A 66 -1.03 -11.87 14.35
CA SER A 66 -0.32 -10.61 14.47
C SER A 66 -0.74 -9.64 13.37
N SER A 67 -0.60 -8.35 13.63
CA SER A 67 -0.77 -7.29 12.66
C SER A 67 0.58 -6.66 12.34
N ARG A 68 0.66 -6.10 11.16
CA ARG A 68 1.72 -5.19 10.72
C ARG A 68 1.06 -3.86 10.34
N TRP A 69 1.86 -2.84 10.22
CA TRP A 69 1.36 -1.53 9.82
C TRP A 69 1.84 -1.20 8.42
N MET A 70 0.93 -0.67 7.61
CA MET A 70 1.26 -0.14 6.28
C MET A 70 1.15 1.37 6.33
N ALA A 71 2.28 2.05 6.18
CA ALA A 71 2.37 3.50 6.16
C ALA A 71 2.33 4.02 4.71
N LEU A 72 1.64 5.13 4.50
CA LEU A 72 1.66 5.84 3.23
C LEU A 72 2.89 6.75 3.18
N CYS A 73 3.89 6.34 2.43
CA CYS A 73 5.05 7.17 2.16
C CYS A 73 4.75 8.16 1.03
N VAL A 74 4.67 9.42 1.38
CA VAL A 74 4.54 10.53 0.43
C VAL A 74 5.94 10.99 0.05
N PRO A 75 6.26 11.16 -1.26
CA PRO A 75 7.59 11.59 -1.69
C PRO A 75 8.05 12.88 -1.00
N GLY A 76 9.23 12.85 -0.40
CA GLY A 76 9.84 13.97 0.33
C GLY A 76 10.85 13.52 1.37
N GLU A 77 11.88 14.33 1.62
CA GLU A 77 12.98 13.98 2.53
C GLU A 77 12.50 13.73 3.97
N GLU A 78 11.54 14.53 4.44
CA GLU A 78 10.98 14.40 5.79
C GLU A 78 10.26 13.09 6.01
N SER A 79 9.43 12.67 5.04
CA SER A 79 8.72 11.38 5.10
C SER A 79 9.68 10.20 5.06
N TYR A 80 10.73 10.27 4.24
CA TYR A 80 11.75 9.23 4.17
C TYR A 80 12.54 9.11 5.46
N ALA A 81 13.01 10.24 6.02
CA ALA A 81 13.75 10.27 7.27
C ALA A 81 12.92 9.70 8.44
N THR A 82 11.65 10.09 8.51
CA THR A 82 10.73 9.59 9.53
C THR A 82 10.54 8.08 9.42
N LEU A 83 10.20 7.57 8.23
CA LEU A 83 9.90 6.16 8.04
C LEU A 83 11.11 5.24 8.14
N PHE A 84 12.31 5.74 7.82
CA PHE A 84 13.55 4.96 7.87
C PHE A 84 13.82 4.34 9.25
N SER A 85 13.48 5.05 10.32
CA SER A 85 13.68 4.60 11.71
C SER A 85 12.62 3.62 12.21
N TYR A 86 11.54 3.41 11.45
CA TYR A 86 10.39 2.60 11.86
C TYR A 86 10.12 1.41 10.94
N THR A 87 11.04 1.16 10.02
CA THR A 87 10.94 0.03 9.09
C THR A 87 12.14 -0.90 9.25
N ASP A 88 11.97 -2.16 8.88
CA ASP A 88 13.03 -3.16 8.89
C ASP A 88 14.06 -2.94 7.76
N ALA A 89 15.09 -3.78 7.71
CA ALA A 89 16.14 -3.71 6.70
C ALA A 89 15.58 -3.81 5.26
N ALA A 90 14.54 -4.60 5.03
CA ALA A 90 13.91 -4.73 3.72
C ALA A 90 13.18 -3.44 3.31
N GLY A 91 12.46 -2.82 4.26
CA GLY A 91 11.80 -1.54 4.04
C GLY A 91 12.79 -0.38 3.85
N GLN A 92 13.94 -0.39 4.53
CA GLN A 92 15.01 0.59 4.31
C GLN A 92 15.57 0.50 2.88
N VAL A 93 15.78 -0.70 2.36
CA VAL A 93 16.18 -0.92 0.97
C VAL A 93 15.12 -0.43 -0.01
N GLU A 94 13.83 -0.66 0.30
CA GLU A 94 12.73 -0.20 -0.54
C GLU A 94 12.61 1.33 -0.54
N LEU A 95 12.79 1.99 0.63
CA LEU A 95 12.87 3.45 0.73
C LEU A 95 14.01 4.00 -0.13
N TYR A 96 15.19 3.40 -0.04
CA TYR A 96 16.33 3.82 -0.84
C TYR A 96 16.09 3.63 -2.34
N ARG A 97 15.50 2.51 -2.75
CA ARG A 97 15.13 2.23 -4.14
C ARG A 97 14.17 3.27 -4.68
N ARG A 98 13.19 3.68 -3.85
CA ARG A 98 12.15 4.65 -4.20
C ARG A 98 12.45 6.09 -3.81
N ARG A 99 13.70 6.42 -3.46
CA ARG A 99 14.05 7.78 -3.02
C ARG A 99 13.72 8.90 -4.01
N ASN A 100 13.64 8.57 -5.30
CA ASN A 100 13.27 9.48 -6.38
C ASN A 100 11.84 9.23 -6.90
N ALA A 101 10.99 8.56 -6.13
CA ALA A 101 9.62 8.33 -6.54
C ALA A 101 8.86 9.65 -6.70
N ALA A 102 8.08 9.75 -7.77
CA ALA A 102 7.21 10.91 -8.02
C ALA A 102 5.79 10.72 -7.45
N VAL A 103 5.46 9.51 -7.02
CA VAL A 103 4.13 9.12 -6.52
C VAL A 103 4.23 8.46 -5.15
N PRO A 104 3.20 8.59 -4.30
CA PRO A 104 3.15 7.89 -3.03
C PRO A 104 3.19 6.37 -3.20
N PHE A 105 3.63 5.67 -2.16
CA PHE A 105 3.63 4.21 -2.10
C PHE A 105 3.38 3.73 -0.66
N LEU A 106 2.97 2.48 -0.52
CA LEU A 106 2.79 1.84 0.77
C LEU A 106 4.11 1.18 1.22
N LEU A 107 4.43 1.35 2.50
CA LEU A 107 5.62 0.79 3.14
C LEU A 107 5.20 0.06 4.42
N GLU A 108 5.76 -1.12 4.65
CA GLU A 108 5.59 -1.83 5.91
C GLU A 108 6.42 -1.16 7.01
N VAL A 109 5.79 -0.93 8.18
CA VAL A 109 6.43 -0.36 9.36
C VAL A 109 6.14 -1.23 10.58
N GLU A 110 7.05 -1.22 11.55
CA GLU A 110 6.99 -2.09 12.72
C GLU A 110 5.87 -1.71 13.70
N ARG A 111 5.47 -0.45 13.71
CA ARG A 111 4.45 0.09 14.64
C ARG A 111 3.65 1.22 14.01
N ASP A 112 2.59 1.62 14.70
CA ASP A 112 1.80 2.79 14.34
C ASP A 112 2.65 4.07 14.43
N VAL A 113 2.75 4.78 13.29
CA VAL A 113 3.47 6.06 13.17
C VAL A 113 2.53 7.23 12.89
N SER A 114 1.23 7.06 13.06
CA SER A 114 0.23 8.12 12.83
C SER A 114 0.46 9.36 13.70
N ALA A 115 0.98 9.19 14.91
CA ALA A 115 1.37 10.29 15.79
C ALA A 115 2.46 11.21 15.19
N LEU A 116 3.20 10.75 14.18
CA LEU A 116 4.23 11.50 13.45
C LEU A 116 3.69 12.17 12.18
N GLY A 117 2.37 12.21 12.00
CA GLY A 117 1.73 12.81 10.83
C GLY A 117 1.74 11.92 9.57
N VAL A 118 2.16 10.67 9.68
CA VAL A 118 2.13 9.70 8.58
C VAL A 118 0.86 8.86 8.68
N THR A 119 0.07 8.82 7.62
CA THR A 119 -1.14 7.98 7.61
C THR A 119 -0.73 6.51 7.51
N CYS A 120 -1.22 5.68 8.43
CA CYS A 120 -0.96 4.24 8.42
C CYS A 120 -2.21 3.42 8.79
N TRP A 121 -2.19 2.15 8.40
CA TRP A 121 -3.29 1.21 8.60
C TRP A 121 -2.79 -0.14 9.10
N PRO A 122 -3.48 -0.76 10.04
CA PRO A 122 -3.18 -2.13 10.44
C PRO A 122 -3.58 -3.10 9.32
N VAL A 123 -2.70 -4.07 9.06
CA VAL A 123 -2.93 -5.17 8.11
C VAL A 123 -2.55 -6.47 8.79
N ALA A 124 -3.36 -7.50 8.64
CA ALA A 124 -3.06 -8.79 9.23
C ALA A 124 -1.77 -9.39 8.64
N ARG A 125 -0.89 -9.85 9.52
CA ARG A 125 0.29 -10.62 9.13
C ARG A 125 -0.06 -12.10 9.16
N ARG A 126 0.17 -12.81 8.06
CA ARG A 126 -0.20 -14.22 7.93
C ARG A 126 0.43 -15.11 8.99
N TYR A 127 1.73 -14.96 9.18
CA TYR A 127 2.51 -15.72 10.16
C TYR A 127 3.11 -14.75 11.18
N GLY A 128 3.00 -15.11 12.47
CA GLY A 128 3.67 -14.41 13.58
C GLY A 128 5.12 -14.85 13.75
N ALA A 129 5.75 -14.40 14.83
CA ALA A 129 7.11 -14.80 15.17
C ALA A 129 7.21 -16.30 15.55
N ALA A 130 6.14 -16.88 16.10
CA ALA A 130 6.04 -18.29 16.44
C ALA A 130 4.78 -18.88 15.77
N PRO A 131 4.84 -19.22 14.48
CA PRO A 131 3.70 -19.79 13.77
C PRO A 131 3.49 -21.24 14.24
N LEU A 132 2.21 -21.62 14.43
CA LEU A 132 1.84 -22.96 14.89
C LEU A 132 1.54 -23.89 13.71
N ALA A 133 1.83 -25.18 13.89
CA ALA A 133 1.57 -26.25 12.96
C ALA A 133 2.14 -26.00 11.56
N VAL A 134 3.33 -25.41 11.46
CA VAL A 134 3.96 -24.98 10.22
C VAL A 134 4.05 -26.12 9.20
N GLN A 135 4.36 -27.33 9.64
CA GLN A 135 4.49 -28.52 8.77
C GLN A 135 3.16 -28.92 8.13
N LEU A 136 2.04 -28.66 8.80
CA LEU A 136 0.72 -28.95 8.29
C LEU A 136 0.13 -27.77 7.53
N VAL A 137 0.19 -26.57 8.12
CA VAL A 137 -0.32 -25.33 7.51
C VAL A 137 0.44 -25.01 6.23
N GLY A 138 1.77 -25.16 6.24
CA GLY A 138 2.62 -24.83 5.12
C GLY A 138 2.98 -23.35 5.08
N TYR A 139 3.32 -22.87 3.89
CA TYR A 139 3.77 -21.48 3.66
C TYR A 139 3.32 -20.95 2.30
N LEU A 140 3.42 -19.64 2.16
CA LEU A 140 3.13 -18.91 0.92
C LEU A 140 4.42 -18.64 0.14
N ASP A 141 4.32 -18.53 -1.18
CA ASP A 141 5.38 -18.03 -2.04
C ASP A 141 5.52 -16.49 -1.95
N GLY A 142 6.45 -15.92 -2.73
CA GLY A 142 6.69 -14.47 -2.79
C GLY A 142 5.52 -13.66 -3.33
N GLU A 143 4.61 -14.29 -4.08
CA GLU A 143 3.40 -13.71 -4.64
C GLU A 143 2.17 -13.88 -3.71
N GLY A 144 2.33 -14.54 -2.56
CA GLY A 144 1.27 -14.76 -1.59
C GLY A 144 0.34 -15.93 -1.91
N ARG A 145 0.73 -16.84 -2.80
CA ARG A 145 0.01 -18.07 -3.13
C ARG A 145 0.48 -19.20 -2.25
N GLY A 146 -0.38 -20.18 -2.00
CA GLY A 146 -0.02 -21.35 -1.23
C GLY A 146 1.05 -22.21 -1.94
N ALA A 147 2.24 -22.32 -1.33
CA ALA A 147 3.37 -23.08 -1.88
C ALA A 147 3.47 -24.51 -1.31
N ALA A 148 3.00 -24.74 -0.09
CA ALA A 148 3.06 -26.04 0.56
C ALA A 148 1.93 -26.23 1.57
N GLY A 149 1.71 -27.48 2.00
CA GLY A 149 0.77 -27.84 3.06
C GLY A 149 -0.68 -27.50 2.73
N LEU A 150 -1.46 -27.17 3.76
CA LEU A 150 -2.85 -26.76 3.62
C LEU A 150 -2.99 -25.41 2.88
N GLU A 151 -1.98 -24.53 2.96
CA GLU A 151 -1.95 -23.29 2.18
C GLU A 151 -2.02 -23.57 0.67
N ALA A 152 -1.28 -24.56 0.20
CA ALA A 152 -1.32 -24.96 -1.22
C ALA A 152 -2.59 -25.74 -1.56
N ALA A 153 -3.01 -26.64 -0.68
CA ALA A 153 -4.17 -27.50 -0.93
C ALA A 153 -5.50 -26.72 -0.99
N LEU A 154 -5.60 -25.61 -0.25
CA LEU A 154 -6.80 -24.78 -0.10
C LEU A 154 -6.58 -23.35 -0.61
N ASP A 155 -5.65 -23.18 -1.56
CA ASP A 155 -5.26 -21.85 -2.04
C ASP A 155 -6.42 -21.06 -2.63
N ALA A 156 -7.27 -21.72 -3.41
CA ALA A 156 -8.42 -21.11 -4.07
C ALA A 156 -9.45 -20.57 -3.06
N GLU A 157 -9.77 -21.36 -2.03
CA GLU A 157 -10.74 -20.98 -0.98
C GLU A 157 -10.18 -19.85 -0.10
N LEU A 158 -8.91 -19.97 0.27
CA LEU A 158 -8.26 -19.00 1.15
C LEU A 158 -8.00 -17.67 0.45
N SER A 159 -7.63 -17.67 -0.81
CA SER A 159 -7.37 -16.43 -1.58
C SER A 159 -8.65 -15.81 -2.13
N GLY A 160 -9.69 -16.60 -2.38
CA GLY A 160 -10.91 -16.15 -3.03
C GLY A 160 -10.62 -15.52 -4.40
N SER A 161 -11.10 -14.32 -4.66
CA SER A 161 -10.83 -13.59 -5.91
C SER A 161 -9.41 -13.00 -5.98
N GLY A 162 -8.64 -13.06 -4.89
CA GLY A 162 -7.34 -12.41 -4.78
C GLY A 162 -7.39 -10.87 -4.79
N GLN A 163 -8.58 -10.28 -4.76
CA GLN A 163 -8.72 -8.83 -4.73
C GLN A 163 -8.20 -8.24 -3.42
N ALA A 164 -7.46 -7.15 -3.54
CA ALA A 164 -6.89 -6.41 -2.42
C ALA A 164 -7.67 -5.12 -2.18
N ASP A 165 -7.71 -4.68 -0.92
CA ASP A 165 -8.16 -3.33 -0.61
C ASP A 165 -7.33 -2.33 -1.41
N SER A 166 -7.97 -1.31 -1.94
CA SER A 166 -7.30 -0.23 -2.65
C SER A 166 -7.28 1.05 -1.83
N LEU A 167 -6.24 1.84 -2.02
CA LEU A 167 -6.09 3.17 -1.45
C LEU A 167 -6.01 4.19 -2.59
N THR A 168 -7.00 5.04 -2.69
CA THR A 168 -7.05 6.11 -3.68
C THR A 168 -6.45 7.38 -3.09
N CYS A 169 -5.38 7.87 -3.72
CA CYS A 169 -4.69 9.09 -3.35
C CYS A 169 -4.86 10.13 -4.46
N ILE A 170 -5.23 11.35 -4.11
CA ILE A 170 -5.22 12.48 -5.04
C ILE A 170 -3.96 13.30 -4.77
N ILE A 171 -3.09 13.41 -5.77
CA ILE A 171 -1.80 14.09 -5.67
C ILE A 171 -1.73 15.33 -6.57
N ASN A 172 -0.84 16.24 -6.23
CA ASN A 172 -0.47 17.36 -7.11
C ASN A 172 0.74 16.99 -8.00
N ALA A 173 1.19 17.92 -8.84
CA ALA A 173 2.34 17.73 -9.72
C ALA A 173 3.66 17.45 -9.00
N GLN A 174 3.76 17.77 -7.70
CA GLN A 174 4.91 17.49 -6.85
C GLN A 174 4.76 16.18 -6.05
N GLY A 175 3.75 15.35 -6.34
CA GLY A 175 3.49 14.08 -5.65
C GLY A 175 2.90 14.23 -4.24
N ARG A 176 2.56 15.45 -3.78
CA ARG A 176 1.96 15.69 -2.45
C ARG A 176 0.46 15.44 -2.48
N LEU A 177 -0.06 14.89 -1.40
CA LEU A 177 -1.50 14.66 -1.22
C LEU A 177 -2.29 15.97 -1.26
N ARG A 178 -3.39 15.98 -2.00
CA ARG A 178 -4.38 17.07 -2.05
C ARG A 178 -5.59 16.83 -1.15
N SER A 179 -5.87 15.59 -0.85
CA SER A 179 -6.98 15.18 0.01
C SER A 179 -6.56 14.01 0.89
N THR A 180 -7.35 13.72 1.92
CA THR A 180 -7.18 12.52 2.72
C THR A 180 -7.32 11.27 1.82
N PRO A 181 -6.38 10.32 1.90
CA PRO A 181 -6.46 9.08 1.14
C PRO A 181 -7.70 8.27 1.53
N GLU A 182 -8.38 7.71 0.53
CA GLU A 182 -9.59 6.91 0.73
C GLU A 182 -9.30 5.43 0.52
N ARG A 183 -9.54 4.63 1.57
CA ARG A 183 -9.41 3.17 1.50
C ARG A 183 -10.74 2.56 1.09
N THR A 184 -10.74 1.83 -0.01
CA THR A 184 -11.87 1.07 -0.50
C THR A 184 -11.63 -0.42 -0.20
N PRO A 185 -12.44 -1.05 0.68
CA PRO A 185 -12.30 -2.46 0.96
C PRO A 185 -12.72 -3.28 -0.27
N ALA A 186 -11.97 -4.35 -0.55
CA ALA A 186 -12.34 -5.33 -1.55
C ALA A 186 -13.15 -6.48 -0.92
N ASP A 187 -14.15 -6.94 -1.64
CA ASP A 187 -14.78 -8.23 -1.32
C ASP A 187 -13.97 -9.34 -2.00
N SER A 188 -13.01 -9.88 -1.26
CA SER A 188 -12.16 -10.94 -1.76
C SER A 188 -12.86 -12.29 -1.86
N GLY A 189 -14.02 -12.49 -1.20
CA GLY A 189 -14.65 -13.81 -1.06
C GLY A 189 -13.75 -14.85 -0.37
N ALA A 190 -12.66 -14.43 0.26
CA ALA A 190 -11.73 -15.31 0.96
C ALA A 190 -12.40 -15.98 2.17
N VAL A 191 -12.35 -17.29 2.23
CA VAL A 191 -13.02 -18.09 3.26
C VAL A 191 -12.01 -18.61 4.28
N GLY A 192 -12.34 -18.49 5.57
CA GLY A 192 -11.54 -19.11 6.63
C GLY A 192 -11.86 -20.59 6.79
N VAL A 193 -10.86 -21.40 7.11
CA VAL A 193 -10.98 -22.86 7.22
C VAL A 193 -10.76 -23.29 8.67
N ARG A 194 -11.72 -24.07 9.20
CA ARG A 194 -11.62 -24.65 10.54
C ARG A 194 -11.01 -26.06 10.46
N LEU A 195 -9.94 -26.24 11.20
CA LEU A 195 -9.23 -27.52 11.30
C LEU A 195 -9.68 -28.29 12.54
N THR A 196 -9.40 -29.58 12.57
CA THR A 196 -9.63 -30.45 13.72
C THR A 196 -8.54 -30.33 14.80
N LEU A 197 -7.48 -29.56 14.54
CA LEU A 197 -6.39 -29.28 15.47
C LEU A 197 -6.86 -28.55 16.73
N SER A 198 -6.20 -28.86 17.84
CA SER A 198 -6.28 -28.07 19.08
C SER A 198 -5.08 -27.17 19.19
N ARG A 199 -5.29 -25.87 19.24
CA ARG A 199 -4.22 -24.87 19.41
C ARG A 199 -3.41 -25.11 20.66
N ASP A 200 -4.07 -25.46 21.79
CA ASP A 200 -3.39 -25.67 23.08
C ASP A 200 -2.46 -26.88 23.02
N ILE A 201 -2.95 -27.99 22.45
CA ILE A 201 -2.13 -29.20 22.29
C ILE A 201 -0.95 -28.94 21.36
N GLN A 202 -1.19 -28.25 20.25
CA GLN A 202 -0.14 -27.92 19.27
C GLN A 202 0.97 -27.07 19.91
N GLN A 203 0.62 -26.08 20.72
CA GLN A 203 1.59 -25.24 21.42
C GLN A 203 2.47 -26.05 22.38
N VAL A 204 1.88 -26.99 23.13
CA VAL A 204 2.63 -27.85 24.04
C VAL A 204 3.57 -28.79 23.29
N VAL A 205 3.07 -29.44 22.23
CA VAL A 205 3.86 -30.36 21.40
C VAL A 205 5.06 -29.64 20.78
N GLU A 206 4.87 -28.45 20.21
CA GLU A 206 5.96 -27.69 19.60
C GLU A 206 6.97 -27.19 20.63
N ALA A 207 6.51 -26.77 21.82
CA ALA A 207 7.41 -26.37 22.90
C ALA A 207 8.29 -27.54 23.37
N VAL A 208 7.72 -28.74 23.54
CA VAL A 208 8.48 -29.95 23.91
C VAL A 208 9.44 -30.35 22.79
N ALA A 209 9.00 -30.33 21.54
CA ALA A 209 9.86 -30.66 20.41
C ALA A 209 11.07 -29.70 20.31
N ALA A 210 10.86 -28.39 20.48
CA ALA A 210 11.94 -27.41 20.50
C ALA A 210 12.96 -27.67 21.57
N GLN A 211 12.53 -27.99 22.83
CA GLN A 211 13.41 -28.33 23.93
C GLN A 211 14.24 -29.60 23.68
N THR A 212 13.65 -30.59 22.98
CA THR A 212 14.35 -31.85 22.66
C THR A 212 15.40 -31.66 21.55
N MET A 213 15.23 -30.68 20.68
CA MET A 213 16.19 -30.40 19.58
C MET A 213 17.41 -29.56 20.04
N GLU A 214 17.32 -28.88 21.19
CA GLU A 214 18.40 -28.08 21.77
C GLU A 214 19.35 -28.93 22.68
N GLN A 215 19.02 -30.19 22.94
CA GLN A 215 19.84 -31.17 23.68
C GLN A 215 20.67 -32.02 22.73
#